data_614df75ebadd7c0953ce6e6959d26307
#
_entry.id   614df75ebadd7c0953ce6e6959d26307
#
_cell.length_a   1.000
_cell.length_b   1.000
_cell.length_c   1.000
_cell.angle_alpha   90.00
_cell.angle_beta   90.00
_cell.angle_gamma   90.00
#
_symmetry.space_group_name_H-M   'P 1'
#
loop_
_entity.id
_entity.type
_entity.pdbx_description
1 polymer ?
#
loop_
_entity_poly.entity_id
_entity_poly.type
_entity_poly.pdbx_seq_one_letter_code
_entity_poly.pdbx_strand_id
1 'polypeptide(L)'
;SGDIERERGITILSKNTSVMHEGVKINIVDTPGHADFGGEVERVLNMVDGVLLLVDAFEGPMPQTKYVLRKALEQKLKPIVVINKIDKPGARVAEVEDEVLELFMELDATDEQLDFPVVYANGRDGIAKYSMDDDSDNLEPLFKTIIKYCPCPKGDAEGPLQFMVTTLDYDDYV
;
A
#
# COMPACT_ATOMS: atom_id res chain seq x y z
N SER A 1 9.51 9.46 19.23
CA SER A 1 9.16 8.38 18.30
C SER A 1 10.07 8.41 17.06
N GLY A 2 10.30 9.58 16.47
CA GLY A 2 11.10 9.69 15.25
C GLY A 2 12.52 9.13 15.36
N ASP A 3 13.16 9.30 16.51
CA ASP A 3 14.53 8.82 16.70
C ASP A 3 14.59 7.29 16.77
N ILE A 4 13.64 6.67 17.47
CA ILE A 4 13.55 5.21 17.57
C ILE A 4 13.20 4.62 16.21
N GLU A 5 12.30 5.25 15.47
CA GLU A 5 11.94 4.82 14.12
C GLU A 5 13.12 4.87 13.17
N ARG A 6 13.93 5.94 13.24
CA ARG A 6 15.13 6.07 12.42
C ARG A 6 16.17 5.02 12.78
N GLU A 7 16.36 4.77 14.06
CA GLU A 7 17.35 3.82 14.54
C GLU A 7 16.99 2.39 14.12
N ARG A 8 15.71 2.04 14.14
CA ARG A 8 15.24 0.67 13.85
C ARG A 8 14.77 0.46 12.42
N GLY A 9 14.61 1.54 11.65
CA GLY A 9 14.12 1.44 10.28
C GLY A 9 12.68 1.00 10.14
N ILE A 10 11.87 1.24 11.17
CA ILE A 10 10.46 0.86 11.18
C ILE A 10 9.58 2.03 11.58
N THR A 11 8.34 2.02 11.13
CA THR A 11 7.32 2.96 11.56
C THR A 11 6.66 2.42 12.83
N ILE A 12 6.83 3.11 13.95
CA ILE A 12 6.26 2.70 15.25
C ILE A 12 4.87 3.31 15.45
N LEU A 13 4.72 4.58 15.09
CA LEU A 13 3.46 5.30 15.20
C LEU A 13 2.97 5.71 13.82
N SER A 14 1.67 5.77 13.65
CA SER A 14 1.05 6.23 12.40
C SER A 14 1.43 7.68 12.12
N LYS A 15 1.78 7.96 10.88
CA LYS A 15 2.11 9.30 10.39
C LYS A 15 1.11 9.72 9.34
N ASN A 16 0.73 11.00 9.36
CA ASN A 16 -0.22 11.55 8.41
C ASN A 16 0.47 12.45 7.40
N THR A 17 0.19 12.23 6.13
CA THR A 17 0.65 13.07 5.03
C THR A 17 -0.54 13.37 4.13
N SER A 18 -0.62 14.59 3.60
CA SER A 18 -1.68 14.98 2.68
C SER A 18 -1.12 15.30 1.31
N VAL A 19 -1.79 14.84 0.26
CA VAL A 19 -1.44 15.10 -1.13
C VAL A 19 -2.69 15.64 -1.84
N MET A 20 -2.51 16.66 -2.68
CA MET A 20 -3.58 17.16 -3.55
C MET A 20 -3.35 16.66 -4.97
N HIS A 21 -4.36 16.06 -5.58
CA HIS A 21 -4.30 15.62 -6.96
C HIS A 21 -5.63 15.87 -7.65
N GLU A 22 -5.61 16.67 -8.73
CA GLU A 22 -6.80 17.02 -9.51
C GLU A 22 -7.98 17.55 -8.66
N GLY A 23 -7.66 18.35 -7.64
CA GLY A 23 -8.66 18.91 -6.73
C GLY A 23 -9.11 17.96 -5.63
N VAL A 24 -8.61 16.73 -5.60
CA VAL A 24 -8.95 15.74 -4.56
C VAL A 24 -7.84 15.71 -3.51
N LYS A 25 -8.23 15.88 -2.25
CA LYS A 25 -7.29 15.72 -1.13
C LYS A 25 -7.20 14.26 -0.73
N ILE A 26 -6.00 13.72 -0.74
CA ILE A 26 -5.72 12.34 -0.33
C ILE A 26 -4.90 12.39 0.94
N ASN A 27 -5.45 11.91 2.04
CA ASN A 27 -4.73 11.77 3.29
C ASN A 27 -4.15 10.38 3.36
N ILE A 28 -2.85 10.31 3.56
CA ILE A 28 -2.11 9.05 3.63
C ILE A 28 -1.64 8.85 5.06
N VAL A 29 -2.00 7.72 5.64
CA VAL A 29 -1.57 7.33 6.98
C VAL A 29 -0.60 6.17 6.83
N ASP A 30 0.66 6.41 7.20
CA ASP A 30 1.70 5.38 7.17
C ASP A 30 1.70 4.67 8.52
N THR A 31 1.56 3.36 8.52
CA THR A 31 1.47 2.56 9.74
C THR A 31 2.51 1.45 9.77
N PRO A 32 2.89 0.98 10.97
CA PRO A 32 3.76 -0.17 11.08
C PRO A 32 3.07 -1.42 10.49
N GLY A 33 3.84 -2.19 9.72
CA GLY A 33 3.35 -3.44 9.12
C GLY A 33 3.46 -4.65 10.03
N HIS A 34 4.03 -4.51 11.22
CA HIS A 34 4.29 -5.59 12.14
C HIS A 34 3.07 -5.96 12.99
N ALA A 35 2.89 -7.26 13.25
CA ALA A 35 1.83 -7.77 14.11
C ALA A 35 1.91 -7.24 15.55
N ASP A 36 3.10 -6.87 16.01
CA ASP A 36 3.32 -6.35 17.36
C ASP A 36 2.61 -5.00 17.61
N PHE A 37 2.21 -4.30 16.53
CA PHE A 37 1.52 -3.02 16.61
C PHE A 37 0.05 -3.14 16.19
N GLY A 38 -0.57 -4.30 16.46
CA GLY A 38 -1.92 -4.63 15.99
C GLY A 38 -3.00 -3.62 16.37
N GLY A 39 -2.93 -3.08 17.59
CA GLY A 39 -3.91 -2.09 18.04
C GLY A 39 -3.90 -0.81 17.22
N GLU A 40 -2.72 -0.34 16.83
CA GLU A 40 -2.57 0.83 15.97
C GLU A 40 -3.09 0.54 14.56
N VAL A 41 -2.79 -0.64 14.03
CA VAL A 41 -3.26 -1.06 12.71
C VAL A 41 -4.79 -1.10 12.66
N GLU A 42 -5.42 -1.74 13.65
CA GLU A 42 -6.88 -1.82 13.70
C GLU A 42 -7.54 -0.44 13.81
N ARG A 43 -6.96 0.44 14.62
CA ARG A 43 -7.46 1.81 14.77
C ARG A 43 -7.47 2.55 13.43
N VAL A 44 -6.38 2.45 12.69
CA VAL A 44 -6.25 3.11 11.38
C VAL A 44 -7.20 2.49 10.37
N LEU A 45 -7.29 1.16 10.31
CA LEU A 45 -8.16 0.46 9.36
C LEU A 45 -9.64 0.85 9.52
N ASN A 46 -10.07 1.20 10.73
CA ASN A 46 -11.44 1.65 10.97
C ASN A 46 -11.73 3.04 10.39
N MET A 47 -10.69 3.82 10.07
CA MET A 47 -10.83 5.20 9.62
C MET A 47 -10.57 5.41 8.13
N VAL A 48 -10.05 4.39 7.43
CA VAL A 48 -9.60 4.57 6.05
C VAL A 48 -10.62 4.09 5.03
N ASP A 49 -10.55 4.67 3.83
CA ASP A 49 -11.38 4.32 2.67
C ASP A 49 -10.71 3.23 1.83
N GLY A 50 -9.41 3.08 1.93
CA GLY A 50 -8.66 2.08 1.17
C GLY A 50 -7.26 1.87 1.73
N VAL A 51 -6.58 0.89 1.17
CA VAL A 51 -5.23 0.49 1.60
C VAL A 51 -4.32 0.41 0.38
N LEU A 52 -3.12 0.98 0.51
CA LEU A 52 -2.04 0.80 -0.46
C LEU A 52 -1.09 -0.24 0.12
N LEU A 53 -0.93 -1.36 -0.58
CA LEU A 53 0.02 -2.41 -0.20
C LEU A 53 1.29 -2.26 -1.03
N LEU A 54 2.37 -1.85 -0.39
CA LEU A 54 3.67 -1.73 -1.02
C LEU A 54 4.41 -3.05 -0.90
N VAL A 55 4.78 -3.64 -2.04
CA VAL A 55 5.47 -4.92 -2.09
C VAL A 55 6.78 -4.74 -2.83
N ASP A 56 7.89 -5.20 -2.25
CA ASP A 56 9.20 -5.15 -2.89
C ASP A 56 9.24 -6.09 -4.10
N ALA A 57 9.68 -5.58 -5.26
CA ALA A 57 9.70 -6.34 -6.50
C ALA A 57 10.71 -7.51 -6.49
N PHE A 58 11.62 -7.53 -5.53
CA PHE A 58 12.59 -8.62 -5.37
C PHE A 58 12.17 -9.57 -4.25
N GLU A 59 11.90 -9.04 -3.05
CA GLU A 59 11.59 -9.84 -1.86
C GLU A 59 10.20 -10.46 -1.91
N GLY A 60 9.22 -9.75 -2.45
CA GLY A 60 7.84 -10.17 -2.41
C GLY A 60 7.19 -9.95 -1.05
N PRO A 61 5.97 -10.49 -0.83
CA PRO A 61 5.27 -10.33 0.44
C PRO A 61 5.92 -11.17 1.54
N MET A 62 6.12 -10.56 2.72
CA MET A 62 6.76 -11.19 3.88
C MET A 62 5.72 -11.74 4.86
N PRO A 63 6.01 -12.87 5.53
CA PRO A 63 5.03 -13.50 6.42
C PRO A 63 4.52 -12.62 7.56
N GLN A 64 5.40 -11.80 8.15
CA GLN A 64 5.04 -10.94 9.28
C GLN A 64 4.04 -9.84 8.93
N THR A 65 3.89 -9.51 7.65
CA THR A 65 2.97 -8.46 7.20
C THR A 65 1.60 -8.98 6.77
N LYS A 66 1.41 -10.30 6.76
CA LYS A 66 0.12 -10.91 6.45
C LYS A 66 -1.00 -10.46 7.39
N TYR A 67 -0.64 -10.12 8.64
CA TYR A 67 -1.61 -9.68 9.64
C TYR A 67 -2.38 -8.45 9.18
N VAL A 68 -1.67 -7.43 8.70
CA VAL A 68 -2.30 -6.17 8.24
C VAL A 68 -3.24 -6.44 7.06
N LEU A 69 -2.78 -7.23 6.11
CA LEU A 69 -3.58 -7.57 4.94
C LEU A 69 -4.83 -8.36 5.34
N ARG A 70 -4.69 -9.34 6.25
CA ARG A 70 -5.83 -10.11 6.74
C ARG A 70 -6.89 -9.20 7.35
N LYS A 71 -6.47 -8.27 8.21
CA LYS A 71 -7.40 -7.34 8.86
C LYS A 71 -8.10 -6.42 7.84
N ALA A 72 -7.37 -5.94 6.86
CA ALA A 72 -7.94 -5.11 5.79
C ALA A 72 -9.01 -5.88 5.00
N LEU A 73 -8.72 -7.13 4.64
CA LEU A 73 -9.65 -7.97 3.89
C LEU A 73 -10.91 -8.31 4.72
N GLU A 74 -10.74 -8.58 6.01
CA GLU A 74 -11.87 -8.84 6.92
C GLU A 74 -12.82 -7.65 6.99
N GLN A 75 -12.31 -6.43 6.89
CA GLN A 75 -13.11 -5.20 6.88
C GLN A 75 -13.68 -4.85 5.51
N LYS A 76 -13.52 -5.75 4.53
CA LYS A 76 -14.03 -5.58 3.16
C LYS A 76 -13.41 -4.39 2.42
N LEU A 77 -12.22 -3.97 2.81
CA LEU A 77 -11.47 -2.99 2.06
C LEU A 77 -10.95 -3.61 0.76
N LYS A 78 -10.75 -2.77 -0.25
CA LYS A 78 -10.21 -3.18 -1.56
C LYS A 78 -8.78 -2.64 -1.67
N PRO A 79 -7.76 -3.47 -1.41
CA PRO A 79 -6.37 -3.00 -1.47
C PRO A 79 -5.94 -2.68 -2.90
N ILE A 80 -5.11 -1.64 -3.03
CA ILE A 80 -4.37 -1.34 -4.25
C ILE A 80 -2.96 -1.83 -4.05
N VAL A 81 -2.47 -2.69 -4.93
CA VAL A 81 -1.13 -3.26 -4.83
C VAL A 81 -0.14 -2.40 -5.59
N VAL A 82 0.92 -1.98 -4.92
CA VAL A 82 2.01 -1.21 -5.52
C VAL A 82 3.27 -2.07 -5.44
N ILE A 83 3.74 -2.53 -6.60
CA ILE A 83 5.00 -3.28 -6.68
C ILE A 83 6.11 -2.27 -6.82
N ASN A 84 6.88 -2.09 -5.76
CA ASN A 84 7.90 -1.05 -5.63
C ASN A 84 9.29 -1.59 -5.91
N LYS A 85 10.22 -0.69 -6.17
CA LYS A 85 11.63 -1.01 -6.45
C LYS A 85 11.80 -1.81 -7.73
N ILE A 86 11.00 -1.50 -8.76
CA ILE A 86 11.05 -2.19 -10.06
C ILE A 86 12.38 -2.00 -10.79
N ASP A 87 13.15 -0.97 -10.41
CA ASP A 87 14.48 -0.68 -10.93
C ASP A 87 15.61 -1.48 -10.28
N LYS A 88 15.28 -2.18 -9.17
CA LYS A 88 16.28 -2.92 -8.41
C LYS A 88 16.84 -4.08 -9.21
N PRO A 89 18.18 -4.29 -9.23
CA PRO A 89 18.75 -5.49 -9.84
C PRO A 89 18.17 -6.76 -9.23
N GLY A 90 17.76 -7.70 -10.07
CA GLY A 90 17.14 -8.92 -9.62
C GLY A 90 15.64 -8.83 -9.38
N ALA A 91 15.00 -7.71 -9.69
CA ALA A 91 13.55 -7.58 -9.58
C ALA A 91 12.84 -8.68 -10.39
N ARG A 92 11.83 -9.29 -9.78
CA ARG A 92 11.05 -10.40 -10.36
C ARG A 92 9.57 -10.07 -10.29
N VAL A 93 9.18 -9.03 -10.99
CA VAL A 93 7.86 -8.39 -10.89
C VAL A 93 6.72 -9.37 -11.12
N ALA A 94 6.76 -10.16 -12.19
CA ALA A 94 5.69 -11.11 -12.51
C ALA A 94 5.52 -12.17 -11.42
N GLU A 95 6.63 -12.69 -10.89
CA GLU A 95 6.60 -13.69 -9.81
C GLU A 95 6.03 -13.11 -8.52
N VAL A 96 6.42 -11.87 -8.19
CA VAL A 96 5.92 -11.18 -7.00
C VAL A 96 4.42 -10.91 -7.12
N GLU A 97 3.95 -10.52 -8.29
CA GLU A 97 2.53 -10.32 -8.56
C GLU A 97 1.73 -11.61 -8.31
N ASP A 98 2.24 -12.75 -8.77
CA ASP A 98 1.63 -14.06 -8.52
C ASP A 98 1.65 -14.42 -7.02
N GLU A 99 2.74 -14.14 -6.33
CA GLU A 99 2.85 -14.36 -4.89
C GLU A 99 1.82 -13.55 -4.09
N VAL A 100 1.57 -12.29 -4.52
CA VAL A 100 0.56 -11.45 -3.90
C VAL A 100 -0.83 -12.02 -4.13
N LEU A 101 -1.13 -12.46 -5.35
CA LEU A 101 -2.42 -13.09 -5.64
C LEU A 101 -2.65 -14.34 -4.79
N GLU A 102 -1.64 -15.19 -4.68
CA GLU A 102 -1.70 -16.39 -3.84
C GLU A 102 -1.95 -16.04 -2.37
N LEU A 103 -1.32 -14.96 -1.88
CA LEU A 103 -1.53 -14.49 -0.52
C LEU A 103 -2.97 -14.04 -0.28
N PHE A 104 -3.55 -13.29 -1.23
CA PHE A 104 -4.95 -12.88 -1.14
C PHE A 104 -5.88 -14.10 -1.08
N MET A 105 -5.62 -15.10 -1.92
CA MET A 105 -6.41 -16.33 -1.93
C MET A 105 -6.28 -17.10 -0.61
N GLU A 106 -5.08 -17.17 -0.07
CA GLU A 106 -4.79 -17.83 1.22
C GLU A 106 -5.55 -17.15 2.37
N LEU A 107 -5.75 -15.82 2.29
CA LEU A 107 -6.45 -15.05 3.30
C LEU A 107 -7.96 -14.90 3.03
N ASP A 108 -8.51 -15.73 2.16
CA ASP A 108 -9.95 -15.78 1.83
C ASP A 108 -10.52 -14.47 1.29
N ALA A 109 -9.77 -13.77 0.45
CA ALA A 109 -10.23 -12.57 -0.22
C ALA A 109 -11.49 -12.85 -1.07
N THR A 110 -12.39 -11.87 -1.13
CA THR A 110 -13.57 -11.98 -2.01
C THR A 110 -13.15 -11.86 -3.48
N ASP A 111 -14.03 -12.24 -4.40
CA ASP A 111 -13.77 -12.10 -5.84
C ASP A 111 -13.44 -10.66 -6.22
N GLU A 112 -14.13 -9.69 -5.63
CA GLU A 112 -13.85 -8.27 -5.85
C GLU A 112 -12.46 -7.88 -5.35
N GLN A 113 -12.03 -8.42 -4.21
CA GLN A 113 -10.71 -8.16 -3.65
C GLN A 113 -9.61 -8.83 -4.46
N LEU A 114 -9.88 -9.98 -5.06
CA LEU A 114 -8.93 -10.68 -5.93
C LEU A 114 -8.68 -9.93 -7.24
N ASP A 115 -9.60 -9.06 -7.64
CA ASP A 115 -9.46 -8.20 -8.82
C ASP A 115 -8.80 -6.86 -8.42
N PHE A 116 -7.73 -6.93 -7.66
CA PHE A 116 -7.03 -5.75 -7.18
C PHE A 116 -6.25 -5.05 -8.31
N PRO A 117 -6.24 -3.72 -8.32
CA PRO A 117 -5.39 -2.99 -9.26
C PRO A 117 -3.92 -3.09 -8.86
N VAL A 118 -3.04 -3.12 -9.85
CA VAL A 118 -1.60 -3.17 -9.63
C VAL A 118 -0.95 -1.96 -10.28
N VAL A 119 -0.09 -1.28 -9.53
CA VAL A 119 0.73 -0.18 -10.02
C VAL A 119 2.20 -0.57 -9.78
N TYR A 120 3.04 -0.33 -10.78
CA TYR A 120 4.47 -0.61 -10.71
C TYR A 120 5.20 0.68 -10.40
N ALA A 121 6.07 0.67 -9.40
CA ALA A 121 6.65 1.90 -8.91
C ALA A 121 8.14 1.83 -8.63
N ASN A 122 8.78 2.98 -8.75
CA ASN A 122 10.08 3.28 -8.19
C ASN A 122 9.88 4.48 -7.28
N GLY A 123 9.59 4.21 -6.00
CA GLY A 123 9.25 5.26 -5.03
C GLY A 123 10.41 6.21 -4.77
N ARG A 124 11.64 5.73 -4.84
CA ARG A 124 12.82 6.57 -4.64
C ARG A 124 12.91 7.69 -5.67
N ASP A 125 12.61 7.37 -6.94
CA ASP A 125 12.69 8.34 -8.05
C ASP A 125 11.34 8.99 -8.37
N GLY A 126 10.28 8.64 -7.63
CA GLY A 126 8.97 9.24 -7.81
C GLY A 126 8.27 8.83 -9.10
N ILE A 127 8.39 7.57 -9.50
CA ILE A 127 7.84 7.04 -10.76
C ILE A 127 6.83 5.94 -10.46
N ALA A 128 5.68 6.00 -11.15
CA ALA A 128 4.67 4.94 -11.13
C ALA A 128 4.18 4.64 -12.54
N LYS A 129 3.83 3.38 -12.80
CA LYS A 129 3.41 2.89 -14.13
C LYS A 129 2.21 1.97 -14.01
N TYR A 130 1.33 2.00 -15.00
CA TYR A 130 0.25 1.01 -15.11
C TYR A 130 0.76 -0.33 -15.65
N SER A 131 1.80 -0.30 -16.47
CA SER A 131 2.46 -1.46 -17.06
C SER A 131 3.97 -1.24 -17.05
N MET A 132 4.74 -2.32 -16.95
CA MET A 132 6.20 -2.23 -16.97
C MET A 132 6.74 -1.62 -18.28
N ASP A 133 5.96 -1.71 -19.35
CA ASP A 133 6.36 -1.16 -20.66
C ASP A 133 6.04 0.33 -20.82
N ASP A 134 5.35 0.93 -19.86
CA ASP A 134 5.00 2.35 -19.90
C ASP A 134 6.22 3.23 -19.71
N ASP A 135 6.20 4.38 -20.38
CA ASP A 135 7.18 5.44 -20.20
C ASP A 135 6.54 6.49 -19.28
N SER A 136 7.00 6.53 -18.03
CA SER A 136 6.46 7.43 -17.01
C SER A 136 7.60 8.03 -16.20
N ASP A 137 7.45 9.30 -15.83
CA ASP A 137 8.43 10.04 -15.03
C ASP A 137 7.85 10.66 -13.74
N ASN A 138 6.63 10.26 -13.36
CA ASN A 138 5.97 10.82 -12.19
C ASN A 138 5.06 9.78 -11.50
N LEU A 139 4.44 10.18 -10.38
CA LEU A 139 3.54 9.34 -9.60
C LEU A 139 2.07 9.46 -10.01
N GLU A 140 1.76 10.17 -11.07
CA GLU A 140 0.37 10.39 -11.49
C GLU A 140 -0.42 9.09 -11.67
N PRO A 141 0.12 8.02 -12.25
CA PRO A 141 -0.61 6.75 -12.36
C PRO A 141 -1.07 6.19 -11.03
N LEU A 142 -0.28 6.37 -9.96
CA LEU A 142 -0.67 5.93 -8.63
C LEU A 142 -1.87 6.72 -8.11
N PHE A 143 -1.81 8.06 -8.19
CA PHE A 143 -2.88 8.91 -7.69
C PHE A 143 -4.18 8.73 -8.49
N LYS A 144 -4.08 8.56 -9.81
CA LYS A 144 -5.26 8.27 -10.65
C LYS A 144 -5.90 6.94 -10.27
N THR A 145 -5.09 5.93 -9.95
CA THR A 145 -5.60 4.63 -9.50
C THR A 145 -6.34 4.77 -8.17
N ILE A 146 -5.79 5.52 -7.22
CA ILE A 146 -6.43 5.78 -5.93
C ILE A 146 -7.81 6.41 -6.13
N ILE A 147 -7.90 7.45 -6.95
CA ILE A 147 -9.15 8.16 -7.19
C ILE A 147 -10.17 7.27 -7.90
N LYS A 148 -9.72 6.46 -8.86
CA LYS A 148 -10.60 5.58 -9.62
C LYS A 148 -11.22 4.48 -8.76
N TYR A 149 -10.46 3.89 -7.85
CA TYR A 149 -10.90 2.73 -7.07
C TYR A 149 -11.50 3.10 -5.72
N CYS A 150 -11.42 4.37 -5.31
CA CYS A 150 -12.01 4.86 -4.08
C CYS A 150 -12.68 6.22 -4.29
N PRO A 151 -13.75 6.31 -5.12
CA PRO A 151 -14.34 7.60 -5.47
C PRO A 151 -15.15 8.25 -4.35
N CYS A 152 -15.58 7.48 -3.34
CA CYS A 152 -16.46 7.98 -2.28
C CYS A 152 -15.83 7.77 -0.90
N PRO A 153 -15.43 8.85 -0.20
CA PRO A 153 -14.92 8.74 1.17
C PRO A 153 -15.97 8.20 2.14
N LYS A 154 -15.50 7.48 3.17
CA LYS A 154 -16.38 7.03 4.25
C LYS A 154 -16.97 8.25 4.98
N GLY A 155 -18.28 8.26 5.14
CA GLY A 155 -18.99 9.23 5.97
C GLY A 155 -19.22 10.61 5.39
N ASP A 156 -18.46 11.04 4.40
CA ASP A 156 -18.62 12.35 3.76
C ASP A 156 -18.21 12.29 2.30
N ALA A 157 -19.17 12.44 1.40
CA ALA A 157 -18.94 12.36 -0.04
C ALA A 157 -18.04 13.49 -0.59
N GLU A 158 -17.94 14.61 0.13
CA GLU A 158 -17.10 15.74 -0.26
C GLU A 158 -15.78 15.82 0.53
N GLY A 159 -15.62 14.92 1.50
CA GLY A 159 -14.42 14.88 2.34
C GLY A 159 -13.20 14.32 1.64
N PRO A 160 -12.03 14.38 2.29
CA PRO A 160 -10.81 13.82 1.73
C PRO A 160 -10.84 12.29 1.71
N LEU A 161 -10.15 11.69 0.73
CA LEU A 161 -9.92 10.24 0.73
C LEU A 161 -8.90 9.89 1.80
N GLN A 162 -9.18 8.83 2.56
CA GLN A 162 -8.30 8.34 3.62
C GLN A 162 -7.68 7.02 3.18
N PHE A 163 -6.35 6.96 3.10
CA PHE A 163 -5.64 5.75 2.72
C PHE A 163 -4.60 5.38 3.76
N MET A 164 -4.55 4.10 4.08
CA MET A 164 -3.46 3.52 4.86
C MET A 164 -2.41 2.97 3.89
N VAL A 165 -1.15 3.32 4.12
CA VAL A 165 -0.02 2.71 3.40
C VAL A 165 0.62 1.69 4.31
N THR A 166 0.79 0.47 3.82
CA THR A 166 1.51 -0.57 4.54
C THR A 166 2.47 -1.28 3.60
N THR A 167 3.65 -1.56 4.07
CA THR A 167 4.69 -2.23 3.31
C THR A 167 4.65 -3.72 3.64
N LEU A 168 4.54 -4.54 2.61
CA LEU A 168 4.60 -6.01 2.73
C LEU A 168 6.02 -6.53 2.55
N ASP A 169 7.00 -5.71 2.88
CA ASP A 169 8.40 -6.11 2.90
C ASP A 169 9.05 -5.63 4.21
N TYR A 170 10.23 -6.14 4.43
CA TYR A 170 11.07 -5.69 5.52
C TYR A 170 12.27 -4.95 4.93
N ASP A 171 12.47 -3.72 5.33
CA ASP A 171 13.61 -2.94 4.87
C ASP A 171 14.68 -2.92 5.97
N ASP A 172 15.76 -3.65 5.73
CA ASP A 172 16.90 -3.68 6.65
C ASP A 172 17.77 -2.42 6.56
N TYR A 173 17.46 -1.53 5.60
CA TYR A 173 18.28 -0.37 5.32
C TYR A 173 17.51 0.91 5.58
N VAL A 174 17.99 1.64 6.54
CA VAL A 174 17.53 2.99 6.86
C VAL A 174 18.70 3.95 6.75
#